data_bc189732e268df5caff0ced3c4d762ea
#
_entry.id   bc189732e268df5caff0ced3c4d762ea
#
_cell.length_a   1.000
_cell.length_b   1.000
_cell.length_c   1.000
_cell.angle_alpha   90.00
_cell.angle_beta   90.00
_cell.angle_gamma   90.00
#
_symmetry.space_group_name_H-M   'P 1'
#
loop_
_entity.id
_entity.type
_entity.pdbx_description
1 polymer ?
#
loop_
_entity_poly.entity_id
_entity_poly.type
_entity_poly.pdbx_seq_one_letter_code
_entity_poly.pdbx_strand_id
1 'polypeptide(L)'
;MRNPADEKFGGLPNVRVYALDVTDAAAAPRAIQQAYQDFGSLDVLINNASYGLVVPFETATEAQIQQQFATNVFGVFAVTRAVLPLLRAQKSGIIINIASVGGRTAFPMNSLYHATKFGLDGFSESLWYELAPFGIQVKVVAPGGVATDFATRSLQMTIDPANDADPYAGQVRSVLAAFGERGGAAPTPEQIAEVIFTAATDGTSQLRYIAGDDAKSLLGAKAQMSEADFAAMIQKNFGA
;
A
#
# COMPACT_ATOMS: atom_id res chain seq x y z
N MET A 1 -10.22 9.48 7.60
CA MET A 1 -8.84 9.97 7.91
C MET A 1 -8.65 10.10 9.42
N ARG A 2 -7.41 10.12 9.95
CA ARG A 2 -7.17 10.22 11.41
C ARG A 2 -7.71 11.50 12.02
N ASN A 3 -7.49 12.62 11.36
CA ASN A 3 -8.01 13.92 11.79
C ASN A 3 -8.88 14.54 10.69
N PRO A 4 -10.21 14.53 10.81
CA PRO A 4 -11.13 15.12 9.83
C PRO A 4 -10.96 16.64 9.66
N ALA A 5 -10.38 17.34 10.64
CA ALA A 5 -10.15 18.78 10.53
C ALA A 5 -9.08 19.15 9.48
N ASP A 6 -8.24 18.17 9.07
CA ASP A 6 -7.19 18.36 8.05
C ASP A 6 -7.71 18.11 6.62
N GLU A 7 -9.01 17.86 6.46
CA GLU A 7 -9.59 17.54 5.16
C GLU A 7 -9.58 18.77 4.23
N LYS A 8 -9.39 18.52 2.94
CA LYS A 8 -9.33 19.55 1.89
C LYS A 8 -10.53 19.51 0.92
N PHE A 9 -11.52 18.65 1.21
CA PHE A 9 -12.67 18.39 0.32
C PHE A 9 -13.95 19.09 0.79
N GLY A 10 -13.82 20.00 1.78
CA GLY A 10 -14.95 20.78 2.31
C GLY A 10 -15.67 21.54 1.23
N GLY A 11 -16.97 21.34 1.15
CA GLY A 11 -17.84 21.99 0.16
C GLY A 11 -18.15 21.14 -1.07
N LEU A 12 -17.52 19.97 -1.28
CA LEU A 12 -17.95 19.04 -2.31
C LEU A 12 -19.25 18.33 -1.87
N PRO A 13 -20.36 18.44 -2.62
CA PRO A 13 -21.68 18.01 -2.14
C PRO A 13 -21.80 16.52 -1.90
N ASN A 14 -20.98 15.72 -2.60
CA ASN A 14 -21.02 14.25 -2.59
C ASN A 14 -19.86 13.62 -1.78
N VAL A 15 -19.15 14.42 -0.98
CA VAL A 15 -18.06 13.94 -0.14
C VAL A 15 -18.44 14.02 1.33
N ARG A 16 -18.14 12.99 2.08
CA ARG A 16 -18.23 12.93 3.54
C ARG A 16 -16.90 12.46 4.11
N VAL A 17 -16.45 13.10 5.17
CA VAL A 17 -15.19 12.77 5.84
C VAL A 17 -15.47 12.23 7.23
N TYR A 18 -15.00 11.04 7.51
CA TYR A 18 -15.18 10.36 8.79
C TYR A 18 -13.83 10.17 9.50
N ALA A 19 -13.86 10.26 10.85
CA ALA A 19 -12.71 9.93 11.67
C ALA A 19 -12.45 8.41 11.60
N LEU A 20 -11.26 8.04 11.15
CA LEU A 20 -10.83 6.65 11.09
C LEU A 20 -9.30 6.58 11.24
N ASP A 21 -8.85 6.09 12.39
CA ASP A 21 -7.53 5.51 12.53
C ASP A 21 -7.67 4.00 12.29
N VAL A 22 -7.01 3.50 11.24
CA VAL A 22 -7.10 2.07 10.87
C VAL A 22 -6.44 1.16 11.90
N THR A 23 -5.61 1.70 12.80
CA THR A 23 -5.00 0.95 13.90
C THR A 23 -5.94 0.78 15.11
N ASP A 24 -7.05 1.53 15.16
CA ASP A 24 -8.16 1.31 16.10
C ASP A 24 -9.19 0.38 15.44
N ALA A 25 -9.14 -0.91 15.78
CA ALA A 25 -10.06 -1.90 15.25
C ALA A 25 -11.55 -1.58 15.53
N ALA A 26 -11.84 -0.82 16.60
CA ALA A 26 -13.20 -0.39 16.92
C ALA A 26 -13.68 0.81 16.08
N ALA A 27 -12.77 1.57 15.47
CA ALA A 27 -13.12 2.70 14.61
C ALA A 27 -13.66 2.26 13.25
N ALA A 28 -13.16 1.17 12.68
CA ALA A 28 -13.55 0.69 11.36
C ALA A 28 -15.06 0.38 11.24
N PRO A 29 -15.70 -0.41 12.13
CA PRO A 29 -17.14 -0.65 12.07
C PRO A 29 -17.97 0.63 12.16
N ARG A 30 -17.58 1.59 13.02
CA ARG A 30 -18.29 2.87 13.17
C ARG A 30 -18.25 3.70 11.89
N ALA A 31 -17.06 3.85 11.29
CA ALA A 31 -16.89 4.62 10.06
C ALA A 31 -17.65 3.99 8.88
N ILE A 32 -17.60 2.66 8.73
CA ILE A 32 -18.32 1.93 7.69
C ILE A 32 -19.85 2.06 7.87
N GLN A 33 -20.34 1.88 9.10
CA GLN A 33 -21.75 2.00 9.40
C GLN A 33 -22.27 3.43 9.12
N GLN A 34 -21.52 4.45 9.51
CA GLN A 34 -21.89 5.84 9.24
C GLN A 34 -21.94 6.12 7.74
N ALA A 35 -20.91 5.68 6.98
CA ALA A 35 -20.91 5.84 5.52
C ALA A 35 -22.11 5.14 4.87
N TYR A 36 -22.44 3.93 5.32
CA TYR A 36 -23.61 3.21 4.81
C TYR A 36 -24.92 3.93 5.12
N GLN A 37 -25.05 4.53 6.31
CA GLN A 37 -26.24 5.32 6.68
C GLN A 37 -26.39 6.59 5.82
N ASP A 38 -25.29 7.25 5.51
CA ASP A 38 -25.29 8.51 4.77
C ASP A 38 -25.52 8.32 3.26
N PHE A 39 -25.09 7.17 2.70
CA PHE A 39 -25.13 6.93 1.24
C PHE A 39 -26.10 5.80 0.81
N GLY A 40 -26.57 4.96 1.73
CA GLY A 40 -27.49 3.86 1.45
C GLY A 40 -26.84 2.61 0.87
N SER A 41 -25.66 2.70 0.26
CA SER A 41 -24.84 1.59 -0.24
C SER A 41 -23.36 1.89 -0.11
N LEU A 42 -22.54 0.84 -0.22
CA LEU A 42 -21.08 0.94 -0.36
C LEU A 42 -20.66 0.03 -1.50
N ASP A 43 -20.25 0.62 -2.61
CA ASP A 43 -19.97 -0.12 -3.83
C ASP A 43 -18.49 -0.46 -3.98
N VAL A 44 -17.61 0.44 -3.53
CA VAL A 44 -16.15 0.25 -3.60
C VAL A 44 -15.50 0.62 -2.26
N LEU A 45 -14.72 -0.30 -1.72
CA LEU A 45 -13.79 -0.04 -0.62
C LEU A 45 -12.38 0.09 -1.17
N ILE A 46 -11.66 1.18 -0.84
CA ILE A 46 -10.24 1.36 -1.17
C ILE A 46 -9.43 1.41 0.12
N ASN A 47 -8.66 0.37 0.40
CA ASN A 47 -7.71 0.31 1.50
C ASN A 47 -6.40 0.96 1.06
N ASN A 48 -6.26 2.26 1.31
CA ASN A 48 -5.11 3.07 0.90
C ASN A 48 -4.18 3.46 2.05
N ALA A 49 -4.64 3.43 3.30
CA ALA A 49 -3.84 3.84 4.45
C ALA A 49 -2.62 2.92 4.62
N SER A 50 -1.43 3.47 4.48
CA SER A 50 -0.17 2.76 4.70
C SER A 50 0.99 3.72 4.96
N TYR A 51 2.09 3.22 5.49
CA TYR A 51 3.36 3.92 5.54
C TYR A 51 4.52 2.95 5.34
N GLY A 52 5.71 3.49 5.03
CA GLY A 52 6.95 2.75 4.88
C GLY A 52 7.92 3.03 6.03
N LEU A 53 8.68 2.02 6.40
CA LEU A 53 9.76 2.10 7.35
C LEU A 53 11.04 1.62 6.67
N VAL A 54 12.03 2.52 6.52
CA VAL A 54 13.38 2.21 6.05
C VAL A 54 14.27 2.07 7.25
N VAL A 55 14.63 0.84 7.58
CA VAL A 55 15.41 0.51 8.77
C VAL A 55 16.15 -0.81 8.56
N PRO A 56 17.42 -0.94 8.99
CA PRO A 56 18.03 -2.25 9.16
C PRO A 56 17.22 -3.06 10.16
N PHE A 57 16.91 -4.30 9.83
CA PHE A 57 15.99 -5.10 10.65
C PHE A 57 16.44 -5.22 12.11
N GLU A 58 17.74 -5.40 12.35
CA GLU A 58 18.28 -5.57 13.72
C GLU A 58 18.13 -4.31 14.61
N THR A 59 17.98 -3.13 13.99
CA THR A 59 17.82 -1.86 14.71
C THR A 59 16.38 -1.43 14.86
N ALA A 60 15.44 -2.16 14.24
CA ALA A 60 14.01 -1.88 14.35
C ALA A 60 13.52 -2.17 15.76
N THR A 61 12.84 -1.20 16.37
CA THR A 61 12.22 -1.41 17.68
C THR A 61 10.94 -2.24 17.55
N GLU A 62 10.57 -2.95 18.60
CA GLU A 62 9.30 -3.69 18.66
C GLU A 62 8.09 -2.80 18.35
N ALA A 63 8.08 -1.57 18.85
CA ALA A 63 7.01 -0.61 18.59
C ALA A 63 6.90 -0.27 17.08
N GLN A 64 8.02 -0.13 16.37
CA GLN A 64 8.04 0.12 14.94
C GLN A 64 7.53 -1.09 14.15
N ILE A 65 7.94 -2.30 14.54
CA ILE A 65 7.45 -3.54 13.94
C ILE A 65 5.92 -3.63 14.10
N GLN A 66 5.43 -3.50 15.32
CA GLN A 66 4.00 -3.54 15.63
C GLN A 66 3.21 -2.47 14.85
N GLN A 67 3.71 -1.24 14.81
CA GLN A 67 3.04 -0.13 14.12
C GLN A 67 2.98 -0.36 12.59
N GLN A 68 4.06 -0.93 11.99
CA GLN A 68 4.10 -1.24 10.56
C GLN A 68 3.01 -2.25 10.19
N PHE A 69 2.89 -3.32 10.97
CA PHE A 69 1.86 -4.35 10.76
C PHE A 69 0.46 -3.86 11.15
N ALA A 70 0.33 -3.11 12.24
CA ALA A 70 -0.95 -2.54 12.66
C ALA A 70 -1.58 -1.68 11.56
N THR A 71 -0.79 -0.85 10.89
CA THR A 71 -1.30 0.03 9.83
C THR A 71 -1.51 -0.73 8.51
N ASN A 72 -0.45 -1.40 8.02
CA ASN A 72 -0.43 -1.91 6.64
C ASN A 72 -1.17 -3.25 6.46
N VAL A 73 -1.41 -3.98 7.55
CA VAL A 73 -2.03 -5.31 7.52
C VAL A 73 -3.29 -5.35 8.37
N PHE A 74 -3.17 -5.18 9.68
CA PHE A 74 -4.31 -5.34 10.58
C PHE A 74 -5.39 -4.29 10.38
N GLY A 75 -5.01 -3.05 10.02
CA GLY A 75 -5.95 -2.01 9.63
C GLY A 75 -6.77 -2.40 8.40
N VAL A 76 -6.12 -2.96 7.37
CA VAL A 76 -6.82 -3.48 6.18
C VAL A 76 -7.79 -4.61 6.57
N PHE A 77 -7.35 -5.53 7.44
CA PHE A 77 -8.22 -6.61 7.92
C PHE A 77 -9.44 -6.09 8.68
N ALA A 78 -9.25 -5.09 9.55
CA ALA A 78 -10.34 -4.50 10.33
C ALA A 78 -11.39 -3.82 9.44
N VAL A 79 -10.95 -2.99 8.49
CA VAL A 79 -11.85 -2.27 7.57
C VAL A 79 -12.54 -3.24 6.61
N THR A 80 -11.80 -4.19 6.04
CA THR A 80 -12.35 -5.21 5.15
C THR A 80 -13.39 -6.06 5.87
N ARG A 81 -13.09 -6.53 7.09
CA ARG A 81 -14.05 -7.31 7.90
C ARG A 81 -15.32 -6.54 8.21
N ALA A 82 -15.21 -5.22 8.44
CA ALA A 82 -16.36 -4.37 8.74
C ALA A 82 -17.30 -4.18 7.54
N VAL A 83 -16.77 -4.11 6.30
CA VAL A 83 -17.59 -3.90 5.10
C VAL A 83 -18.20 -5.19 4.56
N LEU A 84 -17.55 -6.33 4.74
CA LEU A 84 -17.96 -7.61 4.13
C LEU A 84 -19.42 -8.01 4.36
N PRO A 85 -20.02 -7.87 5.57
CA PRO A 85 -21.43 -8.20 5.77
C PRO A 85 -22.37 -7.40 4.87
N LEU A 86 -22.05 -6.10 4.62
CA LEU A 86 -22.85 -5.22 3.78
C LEU A 86 -22.72 -5.62 2.30
N LEU A 87 -21.50 -5.78 1.80
CA LEU A 87 -21.26 -6.20 0.41
C LEU A 87 -21.89 -7.57 0.11
N ARG A 88 -21.79 -8.50 1.06
CA ARG A 88 -22.41 -9.82 0.92
C ARG A 88 -23.94 -9.74 0.88
N ALA A 89 -24.55 -8.88 1.67
CA ALA A 89 -26.01 -8.65 1.62
C ALA A 89 -26.42 -8.01 0.30
N GLN A 90 -25.61 -7.08 -0.24
CA GLN A 90 -25.80 -6.46 -1.55
C GLN A 90 -25.57 -7.43 -2.72
N LYS A 91 -24.84 -8.54 -2.51
CA LYS A 91 -24.35 -9.48 -3.52
C LYS A 91 -23.52 -8.80 -4.63
N SER A 92 -22.85 -7.71 -4.27
CA SER A 92 -22.00 -6.92 -5.16
C SER A 92 -21.05 -6.07 -4.35
N GLY A 93 -19.94 -5.67 -4.97
CA GLY A 93 -18.99 -4.74 -4.40
C GLY A 93 -17.56 -5.03 -4.87
N ILE A 94 -16.70 -4.03 -4.67
CA ILE A 94 -15.29 -4.12 -5.04
C ILE A 94 -14.44 -3.71 -3.84
N ILE A 95 -13.44 -4.54 -3.52
CA ILE A 95 -12.42 -4.21 -2.52
C ILE A 95 -11.10 -4.02 -3.24
N ILE A 96 -10.52 -2.81 -3.15
CA ILE A 96 -9.24 -2.46 -3.76
C ILE A 96 -8.21 -2.28 -2.65
N ASN A 97 -7.19 -3.11 -2.64
CA ASN A 97 -6.07 -3.00 -1.71
C ASN A 97 -4.87 -2.33 -2.41
N ILE A 98 -4.42 -1.20 -1.86
CA ILE A 98 -3.22 -0.52 -2.38
C ILE A 98 -1.99 -1.19 -1.79
N ALA A 99 -1.41 -2.09 -2.59
CA ALA A 99 -0.19 -2.80 -2.27
C ALA A 99 1.06 -1.97 -2.65
N SER A 100 1.99 -2.56 -3.37
CA SER A 100 3.21 -1.96 -3.94
C SER A 100 3.88 -2.99 -4.84
N VAL A 101 4.76 -2.57 -5.74
CA VAL A 101 5.78 -3.48 -6.30
C VAL A 101 6.57 -4.18 -5.21
N GLY A 102 6.74 -3.53 -4.06
CA GLY A 102 7.34 -4.08 -2.86
C GLY A 102 6.55 -5.23 -2.20
N GLY A 103 5.38 -5.59 -2.72
CA GLY A 103 4.64 -6.83 -2.40
C GLY A 103 4.96 -7.98 -3.35
N ARG A 104 5.80 -7.75 -4.36
CA ARG A 104 6.18 -8.74 -5.39
C ARG A 104 7.68 -8.84 -5.61
N THR A 105 8.43 -7.87 -5.13
CA THR A 105 9.89 -7.87 -5.10
C THR A 105 10.37 -7.16 -3.84
N ALA A 106 11.63 -7.36 -3.46
CA ALA A 106 12.20 -6.78 -2.24
C ALA A 106 13.43 -5.92 -2.57
N PHE A 107 13.66 -4.92 -1.72
CA PHE A 107 14.82 -4.02 -1.74
C PHE A 107 15.47 -3.98 -0.36
N PRO A 108 16.77 -3.64 -0.25
CA PRO A 108 17.44 -3.51 1.03
C PRO A 108 16.74 -2.50 1.96
N MET A 109 16.91 -2.64 3.26
CA MET A 109 16.42 -1.75 4.32
C MET A 109 14.90 -1.61 4.43
N ASN A 110 14.12 -2.42 3.71
CA ASN A 110 12.66 -2.37 3.68
C ASN A 110 12.01 -3.71 4.08
N SER A 111 12.71 -4.58 4.79
CA SER A 111 12.25 -5.95 5.09
C SER A 111 10.86 -5.99 5.73
N LEU A 112 10.59 -5.12 6.72
CA LEU A 112 9.30 -5.02 7.40
C LEU A 112 8.19 -4.51 6.48
N TYR A 113 8.47 -3.48 5.69
CA TYR A 113 7.53 -2.97 4.71
C TYR A 113 7.18 -4.05 3.67
N HIS A 114 8.21 -4.73 3.12
CA HIS A 114 8.00 -5.82 2.17
C HIS A 114 7.17 -6.95 2.79
N ALA A 115 7.46 -7.36 4.02
CA ALA A 115 6.67 -8.38 4.71
C ALA A 115 5.17 -8.01 4.75
N THR A 116 4.85 -6.73 5.04
CA THR A 116 3.45 -6.28 5.03
C THR A 116 2.83 -6.27 3.64
N LYS A 117 3.58 -5.86 2.61
CA LYS A 117 3.04 -5.75 1.25
C LYS A 117 2.93 -7.09 0.53
N PHE A 118 3.86 -8.04 0.77
CA PHE A 118 3.72 -9.44 0.33
C PHE A 118 2.54 -10.11 1.03
N GLY A 119 2.40 -9.90 2.35
CA GLY A 119 1.25 -10.42 3.11
C GLY A 119 -0.07 -9.88 2.60
N LEU A 120 -0.12 -8.59 2.24
CA LEU A 120 -1.33 -7.97 1.68
C LEU A 120 -1.67 -8.50 0.28
N ASP A 121 -0.67 -8.75 -0.58
CA ASP A 121 -0.89 -9.34 -1.91
C ASP A 121 -1.46 -10.77 -1.79
N GLY A 122 -0.86 -11.63 -0.93
CA GLY A 122 -1.35 -12.98 -0.69
C GLY A 122 -2.73 -13.02 -0.02
N PHE A 123 -2.98 -12.15 0.97
CA PHE A 123 -4.31 -11.97 1.57
C PHE A 123 -5.36 -11.59 0.52
N SER A 124 -5.04 -10.66 -0.36
CA SER A 124 -5.96 -10.21 -1.40
C SER A 124 -6.28 -11.31 -2.40
N GLU A 125 -5.29 -12.12 -2.78
CA GLU A 125 -5.48 -13.26 -3.67
C GLU A 125 -6.38 -14.33 -3.04
N SER A 126 -6.18 -14.65 -1.77
CA SER A 126 -7.06 -15.59 -1.07
C SER A 126 -8.51 -15.07 -1.01
N LEU A 127 -8.69 -13.79 -0.62
CA LEU A 127 -10.02 -13.18 -0.60
C LEU A 127 -10.69 -13.14 -1.98
N TRP A 128 -9.93 -12.98 -3.06
CA TRP A 128 -10.47 -12.99 -4.42
C TRP A 128 -11.20 -14.30 -4.72
N TYR A 129 -10.64 -15.45 -4.30
CA TYR A 129 -11.31 -16.74 -4.41
C TYR A 129 -12.49 -16.87 -3.45
N GLU A 130 -12.33 -16.43 -2.20
CA GLU A 130 -13.36 -16.58 -1.15
C GLU A 130 -14.63 -15.77 -1.45
N LEU A 131 -14.48 -14.59 -2.05
CA LEU A 131 -15.57 -13.64 -2.22
C LEU A 131 -16.25 -13.69 -3.60
N ALA A 132 -15.63 -14.35 -4.58
CA ALA A 132 -16.21 -14.51 -5.92
C ALA A 132 -17.64 -15.13 -5.92
N PRO A 133 -17.95 -16.16 -5.09
CA PRO A 133 -19.31 -16.71 -5.02
C PRO A 133 -20.37 -15.74 -4.53
N PHE A 134 -19.96 -14.63 -3.89
CA PHE A 134 -20.88 -13.60 -3.38
C PHE A 134 -21.00 -12.39 -4.32
N GLY A 135 -20.40 -12.45 -5.52
CA GLY A 135 -20.38 -11.33 -6.47
C GLY A 135 -19.50 -10.15 -6.03
N ILE A 136 -18.58 -10.38 -5.09
CA ILE A 136 -17.66 -9.36 -4.57
C ILE A 136 -16.30 -9.56 -5.25
N GLN A 137 -15.79 -8.49 -5.87
CA GLN A 137 -14.48 -8.49 -6.50
C GLN A 137 -13.40 -8.00 -5.53
N VAL A 138 -12.22 -8.61 -5.58
CA VAL A 138 -11.04 -8.12 -4.87
C VAL A 138 -9.98 -7.76 -5.89
N LYS A 139 -9.40 -6.57 -5.76
CA LYS A 139 -8.39 -6.05 -6.68
C LYS A 139 -7.20 -5.50 -5.90
N VAL A 140 -6.03 -5.59 -6.50
CA VAL A 140 -4.76 -5.11 -5.94
C VAL A 140 -4.19 -4.09 -6.92
N VAL A 141 -3.97 -2.87 -6.45
CA VAL A 141 -3.17 -1.90 -7.20
C VAL A 141 -1.77 -1.87 -6.59
N ALA A 142 -0.75 -2.10 -7.42
CA ALA A 142 0.65 -2.20 -7.01
C ALA A 142 1.47 -1.07 -7.67
N PRO A 143 1.56 0.10 -7.03
CA PRO A 143 2.40 1.20 -7.50
C PRO A 143 3.89 0.88 -7.39
N GLY A 144 4.69 1.51 -8.26
CA GLY A 144 6.13 1.68 -8.11
C GLY A 144 6.48 2.80 -7.14
N GLY A 145 7.50 3.59 -7.47
CA GLY A 145 7.73 4.88 -6.83
C GLY A 145 6.58 5.82 -7.16
N VAL A 146 6.15 6.66 -6.23
CA VAL A 146 5.11 7.66 -6.50
C VAL A 146 5.63 9.01 -6.03
N ALA A 147 5.51 10.02 -6.88
CA ALA A 147 5.88 11.40 -6.56
C ALA A 147 4.86 12.03 -5.60
N THR A 148 4.78 11.51 -4.37
CA THR A 148 3.87 11.96 -3.32
C THR A 148 4.62 12.32 -2.05
N ASP A 149 3.89 12.86 -1.08
CA ASP A 149 4.36 13.03 0.31
C ASP A 149 4.73 11.69 1.00
N PHE A 150 4.62 10.55 0.35
CA PHE A 150 4.99 9.26 0.94
C PHE A 150 6.46 9.24 1.35
N ALA A 151 7.35 9.72 0.49
CA ALA A 151 8.79 9.78 0.76
C ALA A 151 9.15 10.77 1.87
N THR A 152 8.32 11.80 2.11
CA THR A 152 8.60 12.87 3.09
C THR A 152 7.78 12.74 4.37
N ARG A 153 6.54 12.27 4.29
CA ARG A 153 5.59 12.22 5.43
C ARG A 153 5.30 10.82 5.94
N SER A 154 5.38 9.80 5.05
CA SER A 154 5.00 8.43 5.36
C SER A 154 6.19 7.47 5.36
N LEU A 155 7.37 7.90 4.93
CA LEU A 155 8.61 7.13 5.05
C LEU A 155 9.30 7.52 6.35
N GLN A 156 9.44 6.57 7.26
CA GLN A 156 10.20 6.76 8.49
C GLN A 156 11.58 6.12 8.35
N MET A 157 12.60 6.80 8.85
CA MET A 157 13.98 6.32 8.92
C MET A 157 14.48 6.41 10.36
N THR A 158 15.33 5.49 10.76
CA THR A 158 15.88 5.42 12.11
C THR A 158 17.38 5.64 12.17
N ILE A 159 18.06 5.48 11.05
CA ILE A 159 19.50 5.70 10.94
C ILE A 159 19.75 7.09 10.37
N ASP A 160 20.62 7.85 11.01
CA ASP A 160 21.15 9.08 10.44
C ASP A 160 22.18 8.73 9.36
N PRO A 161 21.89 8.98 8.08
CA PRO A 161 22.81 8.66 7.00
C PRO A 161 24.11 9.48 7.04
N ALA A 162 24.18 10.54 7.82
CA ALA A 162 25.39 11.35 8.00
C ALA A 162 26.32 10.83 9.12
N ASN A 163 25.86 9.88 9.92
CA ASN A 163 26.66 9.31 11.00
C ASN A 163 27.51 8.14 10.49
N ASP A 164 28.74 8.43 10.04
CA ASP A 164 29.66 7.39 9.51
C ASP A 164 30.10 6.36 10.56
N ALA A 165 29.84 6.58 11.85
CA ALA A 165 30.09 5.58 12.88
C ALA A 165 29.00 4.49 12.95
N ASP A 166 27.86 4.69 12.33
CA ASP A 166 26.80 3.68 12.22
C ASP A 166 27.15 2.69 11.08
N PRO A 167 27.21 1.39 11.35
CA PRO A 167 27.59 0.37 10.36
C PRO A 167 26.64 0.34 9.15
N TYR A 168 25.41 0.82 9.28
CA TYR A 168 24.42 0.84 8.21
C TYR A 168 24.32 2.17 7.46
N ALA A 169 24.98 3.23 7.91
CA ALA A 169 24.86 4.57 7.31
C ALA A 169 25.17 4.56 5.79
N GLY A 170 26.21 3.84 5.37
CA GLY A 170 26.60 3.69 3.98
C GLY A 170 25.50 3.04 3.12
N GLN A 171 24.91 1.95 3.60
CA GLN A 171 23.83 1.26 2.89
C GLN A 171 22.55 2.11 2.85
N VAL A 172 22.23 2.82 3.93
CA VAL A 172 21.08 3.74 3.97
C VAL A 172 21.26 4.87 2.94
N ARG A 173 22.46 5.46 2.83
CA ARG A 173 22.77 6.46 1.79
C ARG A 173 22.53 5.90 0.37
N SER A 174 23.03 4.69 0.09
CA SER A 174 22.85 4.06 -1.23
C SER A 174 21.37 3.82 -1.56
N VAL A 175 20.60 3.34 -0.60
CA VAL A 175 19.16 3.12 -0.75
C VAL A 175 18.41 4.44 -1.01
N LEU A 176 18.74 5.50 -0.27
CA LEU A 176 18.13 6.82 -0.46
C LEU A 176 18.48 7.42 -1.83
N ALA A 177 19.74 7.29 -2.27
CA ALA A 177 20.17 7.73 -3.60
C ALA A 177 19.39 6.99 -4.69
N ALA A 178 19.28 5.67 -4.60
CA ALA A 178 18.54 4.86 -5.55
C ALA A 178 17.03 5.22 -5.61
N PHE A 179 16.42 5.60 -4.49
CA PHE A 179 15.04 6.10 -4.48
C PHE A 179 14.94 7.51 -5.07
N GLY A 180 15.91 8.39 -4.80
CA GLY A 180 15.97 9.73 -5.36
C GLY A 180 16.13 9.76 -6.88
N GLU A 181 17.02 8.94 -7.42
CA GLU A 181 17.23 8.80 -8.88
C GLU A 181 15.97 8.30 -9.61
N ARG A 182 15.21 7.40 -8.99
CA ARG A 182 13.95 6.89 -9.53
C ARG A 182 12.82 7.91 -9.46
N GLY A 183 12.87 8.87 -8.54
CA GLY A 183 11.84 9.89 -8.34
C GLY A 183 11.56 10.75 -9.58
N GLY A 184 12.55 10.94 -10.47
CA GLY A 184 12.38 11.69 -11.73
C GLY A 184 11.49 11.00 -12.78
N ALA A 185 11.34 9.68 -12.71
CA ALA A 185 10.48 8.87 -13.58
C ALA A 185 9.25 8.31 -12.84
N ALA A 186 9.06 8.68 -11.57
CA ALA A 186 7.96 8.19 -10.76
C ALA A 186 6.61 8.73 -11.28
N PRO A 187 5.56 7.90 -11.33
CA PRO A 187 4.24 8.36 -11.71
C PRO A 187 3.69 9.39 -10.72
N THR A 188 2.89 10.31 -11.22
CA THR A 188 2.20 11.30 -10.37
C THR A 188 1.08 10.64 -9.55
N PRO A 189 0.62 11.27 -8.44
CA PRO A 189 -0.56 10.80 -7.71
C PRO A 189 -1.79 10.62 -8.59
N GLU A 190 -1.99 11.52 -9.56
CA GLU A 190 -3.11 11.47 -10.50
C GLU A 190 -3.03 10.25 -11.40
N GLN A 191 -1.84 9.91 -11.91
CA GLN A 191 -1.63 8.71 -12.74
C GLN A 191 -1.94 7.42 -11.94
N ILE A 192 -1.58 7.38 -10.65
CA ILE A 192 -1.96 6.26 -9.79
C ILE A 192 -3.47 6.23 -9.54
N ALA A 193 -4.08 7.40 -9.30
CA ALA A 193 -5.53 7.51 -9.11
C ALA A 193 -6.32 7.02 -10.33
N GLU A 194 -5.84 7.28 -11.55
CA GLU A 194 -6.43 6.76 -12.80
C GLU A 194 -6.40 5.22 -12.85
N VAL A 195 -5.31 4.59 -12.39
CA VAL A 195 -5.24 3.13 -12.32
C VAL A 195 -6.21 2.59 -11.26
N ILE A 196 -6.33 3.27 -10.11
CA ILE A 196 -7.31 2.89 -9.07
C ILE A 196 -8.75 3.06 -9.60
N PHE A 197 -9.03 4.16 -10.30
CA PHE A 197 -10.33 4.39 -10.92
C PHE A 197 -10.65 3.33 -11.98
N THR A 198 -9.70 3.00 -12.83
CA THR A 198 -9.83 1.90 -13.80
C THR A 198 -10.14 0.58 -13.08
N ALA A 199 -9.39 0.25 -12.03
CA ALA A 199 -9.65 -0.95 -11.23
C ALA A 199 -11.05 -0.96 -10.60
N ALA A 200 -11.61 0.21 -10.25
CA ALA A 200 -12.95 0.33 -9.71
C ALA A 200 -14.06 0.20 -10.76
N THR A 201 -13.79 0.51 -12.04
CA THR A 201 -14.85 0.75 -13.04
C THR A 201 -14.76 -0.10 -14.31
N ASP A 202 -13.68 -0.88 -14.51
CA ASP A 202 -13.48 -1.66 -15.74
C ASP A 202 -14.40 -2.88 -15.89
N GLY A 203 -15.16 -3.24 -14.88
CA GLY A 203 -16.09 -4.36 -14.88
C GLY A 203 -15.43 -5.75 -14.98
N THR A 204 -14.10 -5.84 -14.91
CA THR A 204 -13.36 -7.10 -15.04
C THR A 204 -13.11 -7.76 -13.68
N SER A 205 -12.85 -9.07 -13.70
CA SER A 205 -12.38 -9.82 -12.52
C SER A 205 -10.86 -9.83 -12.39
N GLN A 206 -10.14 -8.94 -13.09
CA GLN A 206 -8.68 -8.84 -12.99
C GLN A 206 -8.27 -8.54 -11.54
N LEU A 207 -7.38 -9.37 -10.99
CA LEU A 207 -6.93 -9.22 -9.60
C LEU A 207 -5.88 -8.10 -9.45
N ARG A 208 -4.91 -7.99 -10.37
CA ARG A 208 -3.72 -7.13 -10.18
C ARG A 208 -3.56 -6.07 -11.25
N TYR A 209 -3.32 -4.83 -10.80
CA TYR A 209 -3.06 -3.65 -11.62
C TYR A 209 -1.71 -3.07 -11.23
N ILE A 210 -0.74 -3.16 -12.12
CA ILE A 210 0.60 -2.59 -11.91
C ILE A 210 0.55 -1.14 -12.35
N ALA A 211 0.87 -0.22 -11.44
CA ALA A 211 0.76 1.21 -11.64
C ALA A 211 2.14 1.89 -11.68
N GLY A 212 2.45 2.51 -12.82
CA GLY A 212 3.73 3.12 -13.14
C GLY A 212 4.58 2.26 -14.08
N ASP A 213 5.30 2.92 -14.97
CA ASP A 213 6.16 2.22 -15.96
C ASP A 213 7.44 1.68 -15.29
N ASP A 214 7.91 2.33 -14.25
CA ASP A 214 8.96 1.84 -13.37
C ASP A 214 8.60 0.49 -12.74
N ALA A 215 7.37 0.37 -12.23
CA ALA A 215 6.81 -0.85 -11.68
C ALA A 215 6.72 -1.97 -12.71
N LYS A 216 6.18 -1.66 -13.90
CA LYS A 216 6.05 -2.61 -15.01
C LYS A 216 7.42 -3.11 -15.46
N SER A 217 8.37 -2.20 -15.63
CA SER A 217 9.75 -2.52 -16.04
C SER A 217 10.45 -3.42 -15.03
N LEU A 218 10.35 -3.10 -13.74
CA LEU A 218 10.97 -3.88 -12.67
C LEU A 218 10.40 -5.30 -12.58
N LEU A 219 9.07 -5.43 -12.60
CA LEU A 219 8.43 -6.75 -12.52
C LEU A 219 8.60 -7.54 -13.83
N GLY A 220 8.69 -6.86 -14.97
CA GLY A 220 9.04 -7.46 -16.25
C GLY A 220 10.46 -8.03 -16.24
N ALA A 221 11.44 -7.28 -15.71
CA ALA A 221 12.80 -7.78 -15.52
C ALA A 221 12.83 -8.98 -14.59
N LYS A 222 12.12 -8.93 -13.44
CA LYS A 222 12.03 -10.07 -12.52
C LYS A 222 11.46 -11.33 -13.17
N ALA A 223 10.50 -11.20 -14.08
CA ALA A 223 9.89 -12.35 -14.75
C ALA A 223 10.78 -12.97 -15.82
N GLN A 224 11.75 -12.22 -16.36
CA GLN A 224 12.62 -12.65 -17.47
C GLN A 224 14.02 -13.08 -17.02
N MET A 225 14.48 -12.64 -15.86
CA MET A 225 15.81 -12.92 -15.33
C MET A 225 15.80 -14.15 -14.42
N SER A 226 16.93 -14.80 -14.29
CA SER A 226 17.13 -15.75 -13.19
C SER A 226 17.10 -15.05 -11.83
N GLU A 227 16.80 -15.78 -10.77
CA GLU A 227 16.79 -15.20 -9.41
C GLU A 227 18.16 -14.59 -9.05
N ALA A 228 19.25 -15.23 -9.44
CA ALA A 228 20.62 -14.77 -9.18
C ALA A 228 20.92 -13.46 -9.94
N ASP A 229 20.56 -13.38 -11.22
CA ASP A 229 20.80 -12.19 -12.03
C ASP A 229 19.94 -11.02 -11.56
N PHE A 230 18.67 -11.29 -11.19
CA PHE A 230 17.80 -10.27 -10.64
C PHE A 230 18.33 -9.77 -9.30
N ALA A 231 18.78 -10.66 -8.41
CA ALA A 231 19.38 -10.27 -7.13
C ALA A 231 20.64 -9.40 -7.34
N ALA A 232 21.51 -9.78 -8.28
CA ALA A 232 22.71 -9.01 -8.62
C ALA A 232 22.32 -7.59 -9.17
N MET A 233 21.26 -7.51 -9.98
CA MET A 233 20.76 -6.23 -10.46
C MET A 233 20.25 -5.36 -9.30
N ILE A 234 19.50 -5.93 -8.36
CA ILE A 234 19.02 -5.19 -7.16
C ILE A 234 20.20 -4.73 -6.31
N GLN A 235 21.16 -5.60 -6.02
CA GLN A 235 22.35 -5.24 -5.26
C GLN A 235 23.12 -4.09 -5.91
N LYS A 236 23.36 -4.17 -7.22
CA LYS A 236 24.02 -3.10 -7.96
C LYS A 236 23.27 -1.78 -7.88
N ASN A 237 21.94 -1.81 -8.03
CA ASN A 237 21.10 -0.60 -8.08
C ASN A 237 20.91 0.06 -6.70
N PHE A 238 21.10 -0.67 -5.61
CA PHE A 238 20.95 -0.16 -4.25
C PHE A 238 22.28 -0.11 -3.48
N GLY A 239 23.41 -0.40 -4.13
CA GLY A 239 24.74 -0.35 -3.52
C GLY A 239 24.92 -1.36 -2.36
N ALA A 240 24.29 -2.53 -2.45
CA ALA A 240 24.31 -3.56 -1.42
C ALA A 240 25.28 -4.70 -1.80
#